data_10140ed44f0bff1391d9adf95342c608
#
_entry.id   10140ed44f0bff1391d9adf95342c608
#
_cell.length_a   1.000
_cell.length_b   1.000
_cell.length_c   1.000
_cell.angle_alpha   90.00
_cell.angle_beta   90.00
_cell.angle_gamma   90.00
#
_symmetry.space_group_name_H-M   'P 1'
#
loop_
_entity.id
_entity.type
_entity.pdbx_description
1 polymer ?
#
loop_
_entity_poly.entity_id
_entity_poly.type
_entity_poly.pdbx_seq_one_letter_code
_entity_poly.pdbx_strand_id
1 'polypeptide(L)'
;KLTPTGEFLSPRNRPHINICSRSVPGLSSLRPSSPRVFFSLSVSSNRTRFRSTMASIVEEAKRAAGKAAVDNHYPKDAKYVGIGSGSTIVYVVEAIKDLGIDTSVTKYVPTGSQSKQLIVSAGLTAIDFDALPQGTVLDIAFDGADEVDDELNLIKGGGACLFQEKIVALQAKEFICVADSRKLQSRLLSNWKYIPIEVAPIAAARVLTALTLLGSIDPAVRMQPDAKTVPLRTDQNFYIVDAPFASLLTKADVLIGQDGSGKAGVWEVEALSQAIKQIPGVLDVGIFSGLTGPQAQALGGIGGQKPVAAYFGMPDGSVSVRKAAP
;
A
#
# COMPACT_ATOMS: atom_id res chain seq x y z
N LYS A 1 33.24 18.20 46.47
CA LYS A 1 33.48 19.63 46.73
C LYS A 1 32.97 20.46 45.57
N LEU A 2 31.98 21.22 45.85
CA LEU A 2 31.36 22.38 45.16
C LEU A 2 32.47 23.40 44.76
N THR A 3 32.33 24.29 43.77
CA THR A 3 31.24 25.12 43.24
C THR A 3 31.78 26.02 42.14
N PRO A 4 31.08 27.04 41.73
CA PRO A 4 30.49 27.22 40.39
C PRO A 4 31.00 28.52 39.76
N THR A 5 30.63 28.78 38.51
CA THR A 5 30.18 30.12 38.07
C THR A 5 29.79 30.08 36.60
N GLY A 6 28.58 30.52 36.38
CA GLY A 6 28.02 30.78 35.10
C GLY A 6 28.40 32.14 34.56
N GLU A 7 28.32 32.29 33.27
CA GLU A 7 28.04 33.58 32.62
C GLU A 7 27.30 33.38 31.32
N PHE A 8 26.12 34.00 31.26
CA PHE A 8 25.32 34.20 30.06
C PHE A 8 25.97 35.27 29.19
N LEU A 9 26.15 35.02 27.92
CA LEU A 9 26.40 36.03 26.91
C LEU A 9 25.29 36.07 25.88
N SER A 10 24.61 37.22 25.88
CA SER A 10 23.55 37.66 24.97
C SER A 10 24.09 38.02 23.58
N PRO A 11 23.27 37.94 22.51
CA PRO A 11 23.72 38.16 21.13
C PRO A 11 23.71 39.65 20.76
N ARG A 12 24.75 40.09 20.05
CA ARG A 12 24.83 41.43 19.44
C ARG A 12 24.99 41.36 17.92
N ASN A 13 24.06 42.09 17.28
CA ASN A 13 24.17 42.89 16.06
C ASN A 13 24.55 42.25 14.72
N ARG A 14 23.57 42.21 13.84
CA ARG A 14 23.75 42.24 12.39
C ARG A 14 23.71 43.70 11.88
N PRO A 15 24.57 44.11 10.93
CA PRO A 15 24.44 45.42 10.27
C PRO A 15 23.46 45.36 9.09
N HIS A 16 22.60 46.35 9.01
CA HIS A 16 21.76 46.67 7.86
C HIS A 16 22.61 47.22 6.70
N ILE A 17 22.45 46.69 5.51
CA ILE A 17 22.95 47.30 4.26
C ILE A 17 21.75 47.90 3.55
N ASN A 18 21.70 49.25 3.55
CA ASN A 18 20.86 50.06 2.68
C ASN A 18 21.46 50.11 1.28
N ILE A 19 20.70 49.73 0.25
CA ILE A 19 21.04 50.01 -1.14
C ILE A 19 20.09 51.11 -1.64
N CYS A 20 20.71 52.25 -1.90
CA CYS A 20 20.12 53.47 -2.40
C CYS A 20 19.73 53.36 -3.88
N SER A 21 18.49 53.71 -4.19
CA SER A 21 17.97 53.90 -5.54
C SER A 21 18.54 55.16 -6.18
N ARG A 22 19.15 55.09 -7.34
CA ARG A 22 19.39 56.25 -8.23
C ARG A 22 18.60 56.09 -9.52
N SER A 23 17.67 56.97 -9.71
CA SER A 23 16.96 57.27 -10.95
C SER A 23 17.82 58.09 -11.90
N VAL A 24 17.81 57.79 -13.17
CA VAL A 24 18.33 58.64 -14.26
C VAL A 24 17.24 58.72 -15.36
N PRO A 25 16.94 59.92 -15.88
CA PRO A 25 15.81 60.14 -16.78
C PRO A 25 16.23 60.16 -18.25
N GLY A 26 15.33 59.70 -19.10
CA GLY A 26 15.01 60.25 -20.39
C GLY A 26 15.87 59.84 -21.59
N LEU A 27 15.23 59.17 -22.58
CA LEU A 27 15.32 59.52 -23.98
C LEU A 27 14.15 58.84 -24.73
N SER A 28 13.49 59.70 -25.46
CA SER A 28 12.30 59.48 -26.29
C SER A 28 12.60 58.81 -27.62
N SER A 29 11.52 58.16 -28.16
CA SER A 29 11.18 57.98 -29.58
C SER A 29 11.83 56.83 -30.34
N LEU A 30 11.03 55.92 -30.80
CA LEU A 30 10.57 55.61 -32.16
C LEU A 30 9.92 54.24 -32.22
N ARG A 31 8.66 54.19 -32.64
CA ARG A 31 7.97 52.96 -33.03
C ARG A 31 8.40 52.53 -34.42
N PRO A 32 8.44 51.22 -34.69
CA PRO A 32 7.73 50.71 -35.85
C PRO A 32 6.70 49.65 -35.48
N SER A 33 5.57 49.81 -36.08
CA SER A 33 4.43 48.90 -36.10
C SER A 33 4.72 47.68 -36.98
N SER A 34 4.66 46.48 -36.40
CA SER A 34 4.41 45.25 -37.14
C SER A 34 3.47 44.34 -36.36
N PRO A 35 2.48 43.69 -36.98
CA PRO A 35 1.53 42.84 -36.28
C PRO A 35 2.21 41.52 -35.92
N ARG A 36 2.42 41.28 -34.63
CA ARG A 36 2.75 39.94 -34.12
C ARG A 36 1.48 39.10 -34.14
N VAL A 37 1.41 38.18 -35.09
CA VAL A 37 0.46 37.06 -35.05
C VAL A 37 0.83 36.19 -33.86
N PHE A 38 0.02 36.26 -32.81
CA PHE A 38 0.11 35.32 -31.68
C PHE A 38 -0.49 33.97 -32.14
N PHE A 39 0.39 33.05 -32.53
CA PHE A 39 0.02 31.64 -32.54
C PHE A 39 -0.06 31.15 -31.06
N SER A 40 -1.23 31.22 -30.51
CA SER A 40 -1.57 30.49 -29.26
C SER A 40 -1.62 29.00 -29.61
N LEU A 41 -0.51 28.30 -29.45
CA LEU A 41 -0.48 26.86 -29.49
C LEU A 41 -1.22 26.33 -28.22
N SER A 42 -2.44 25.85 -28.40
CA SER A 42 -3.23 25.19 -27.38
C SER A 42 -2.65 23.81 -27.05
N VAL A 43 -1.55 23.79 -26.28
CA VAL A 43 -0.92 22.55 -25.76
C VAL A 43 -1.67 22.00 -24.55
N SER A 44 -2.60 22.78 -23.96
CA SER A 44 -3.32 22.44 -22.73
C SER A 44 -4.40 21.37 -22.92
N SER A 45 -5.14 21.34 -24.04
CA SER A 45 -6.26 20.42 -24.24
C SER A 45 -5.85 18.97 -24.46
N ASN A 46 -4.72 18.73 -25.11
CA ASN A 46 -4.25 17.37 -25.39
C ASN A 46 -3.74 16.63 -24.13
N ARG A 47 -3.10 17.33 -23.18
CA ARG A 47 -2.64 16.71 -21.92
C ARG A 47 -3.80 16.29 -21.02
N THR A 48 -4.85 17.07 -20.95
CA THR A 48 -6.05 16.75 -20.13
C THR A 48 -6.82 15.58 -20.74
N ARG A 49 -6.99 15.56 -22.06
CA ARG A 49 -7.66 14.47 -22.77
C ARG A 49 -6.89 13.14 -22.68
N PHE A 50 -5.57 13.19 -22.82
CA PHE A 50 -4.69 12.02 -22.69
C PHE A 50 -4.71 11.46 -21.25
N ARG A 51 -4.66 12.31 -20.21
CA ARG A 51 -4.79 11.89 -18.82
C ARG A 51 -6.16 11.26 -18.51
N SER A 52 -7.23 11.81 -19.05
CA SER A 52 -8.59 11.26 -18.91
C SER A 52 -8.69 9.86 -19.54
N THR A 53 -8.14 9.68 -20.74
CA THR A 53 -8.13 8.38 -21.44
C THR A 53 -7.31 7.32 -20.70
N MET A 54 -6.13 7.69 -20.16
CA MET A 54 -5.30 6.77 -19.38
C MET A 54 -5.94 6.38 -18.05
N ALA A 55 -6.65 7.30 -17.39
CA ALA A 55 -7.38 7.00 -16.17
C ALA A 55 -8.52 5.99 -16.42
N SER A 56 -9.29 6.17 -17.51
CA SER A 56 -10.37 5.23 -17.86
C SER A 56 -9.84 3.84 -18.19
N ILE A 57 -8.72 3.72 -18.90
CA ILE A 57 -8.07 2.43 -19.21
C ILE A 57 -7.68 1.68 -17.93
N VAL A 58 -7.10 2.38 -16.95
CA VAL A 58 -6.72 1.78 -15.67
C VAL A 58 -7.96 1.30 -14.90
N GLU A 59 -9.04 2.07 -14.87
CA GLU A 59 -10.26 1.68 -14.17
C GLU A 59 -10.96 0.50 -14.87
N GLU A 60 -10.99 0.45 -16.20
CA GLU A 60 -11.49 -0.70 -16.97
C GLU A 60 -10.64 -1.96 -16.72
N ALA A 61 -9.32 -1.82 -16.67
CA ALA A 61 -8.40 -2.90 -16.33
C ALA A 61 -8.65 -3.48 -14.93
N LYS A 62 -8.84 -2.61 -13.92
CA LYS A 62 -9.20 -3.04 -12.56
C LYS A 62 -10.53 -3.77 -12.52
N ARG A 63 -11.54 -3.28 -13.26
CA ARG A 63 -12.87 -3.91 -13.36
C ARG A 63 -12.77 -5.30 -13.97
N ALA A 64 -12.03 -5.46 -15.05
CA ALA A 64 -11.79 -6.75 -15.69
C ALA A 64 -11.12 -7.75 -14.73
N ALA A 65 -10.08 -7.32 -13.99
CA ALA A 65 -9.40 -8.14 -13.00
C ALA A 65 -10.33 -8.56 -11.85
N GLY A 66 -11.11 -7.60 -11.30
CA GLY A 66 -12.08 -7.86 -10.23
C GLY A 66 -13.14 -8.87 -10.66
N LYS A 67 -13.70 -8.67 -11.86
CA LYS A 67 -14.68 -9.61 -12.42
C LYS A 67 -14.10 -11.01 -12.62
N ALA A 68 -12.93 -11.13 -13.23
CA ALA A 68 -12.30 -12.43 -13.47
C ALA A 68 -11.96 -13.16 -12.17
N ALA A 69 -11.50 -12.44 -11.13
CA ALA A 69 -11.22 -13.02 -9.82
C ALA A 69 -12.50 -13.56 -9.16
N VAL A 70 -13.58 -12.82 -9.20
CA VAL A 70 -14.88 -13.22 -8.63
C VAL A 70 -15.48 -14.39 -9.42
N ASP A 71 -15.53 -14.32 -10.75
CA ASP A 71 -16.07 -15.38 -11.61
C ASP A 71 -15.37 -16.74 -11.38
N ASN A 72 -14.05 -16.71 -11.10
CA ASN A 72 -13.25 -17.92 -10.96
C ASN A 72 -13.19 -18.48 -9.53
N HIS A 73 -13.39 -17.66 -8.51
CA HIS A 73 -13.10 -18.05 -7.13
C HIS A 73 -14.25 -17.88 -6.16
N TYR A 74 -15.28 -17.06 -6.45
CA TYR A 74 -16.34 -16.82 -5.49
C TYR A 74 -17.20 -18.08 -5.28
N PRO A 75 -17.25 -18.66 -4.05
CA PRO A 75 -18.06 -19.84 -3.78
C PRO A 75 -19.55 -19.47 -3.80
N LYS A 76 -20.37 -20.25 -4.53
CA LYS A 76 -21.82 -19.96 -4.67
C LYS A 76 -22.59 -20.04 -3.36
N ASP A 77 -22.10 -20.81 -2.41
CA ASP A 77 -22.67 -21.06 -1.07
C ASP A 77 -21.84 -20.38 0.05
N ALA A 78 -21.07 -19.35 -0.30
CA ALA A 78 -20.22 -18.63 0.63
C ALA A 78 -21.03 -18.08 1.82
N LYS A 79 -20.55 -18.33 3.03
CA LYS A 79 -21.13 -17.80 4.28
C LYS A 79 -20.37 -16.57 4.77
N TYR A 80 -19.06 -16.58 4.67
CA TYR A 80 -18.20 -15.49 5.13
C TYR A 80 -17.15 -15.18 4.07
N VAL A 81 -17.10 -13.91 3.62
CA VAL A 81 -16.20 -13.44 2.56
C VAL A 81 -15.42 -12.23 3.06
N GLY A 82 -14.10 -12.30 3.05
CA GLY A 82 -13.22 -11.18 3.37
C GLY A 82 -13.18 -10.18 2.20
N ILE A 83 -13.35 -8.89 2.51
CA ILE A 83 -13.30 -7.79 1.54
C ILE A 83 -12.24 -6.80 1.97
N GLY A 84 -11.21 -6.71 1.15
CA GLY A 84 -10.09 -5.80 1.30
C GLY A 84 -10.42 -4.32 1.10
N SER A 85 -9.38 -3.52 1.07
CA SER A 85 -9.49 -2.07 0.88
C SER A 85 -8.84 -1.61 -0.44
N GLY A 86 -9.08 -0.35 -0.80
CA GLY A 86 -8.47 0.27 -1.96
C GLY A 86 -9.32 0.27 -3.23
N SER A 87 -8.84 0.99 -4.24
CA SER A 87 -9.62 1.34 -5.44
C SER A 87 -9.96 0.18 -6.36
N THR A 88 -9.22 -0.94 -6.30
CA THR A 88 -9.49 -2.12 -7.12
C THR A 88 -10.64 -2.96 -6.53
N ILE A 89 -10.77 -2.96 -5.20
CA ILE A 89 -11.76 -3.78 -4.49
C ILE A 89 -13.20 -3.32 -4.72
N VAL A 90 -13.39 -2.07 -5.09
CA VAL A 90 -14.71 -1.58 -5.56
C VAL A 90 -15.26 -2.48 -6.68
N TYR A 91 -14.43 -2.88 -7.63
CA TYR A 91 -14.81 -3.73 -8.77
C TYR A 91 -15.02 -5.20 -8.38
N VAL A 92 -14.38 -5.68 -7.32
CA VAL A 92 -14.70 -7.00 -6.74
C VAL A 92 -16.10 -6.99 -6.15
N VAL A 93 -16.47 -5.96 -5.38
CA VAL A 93 -17.81 -5.84 -4.79
C VAL A 93 -18.88 -5.65 -5.87
N GLU A 94 -18.63 -4.87 -6.92
CA GLU A 94 -19.50 -4.76 -8.08
C GLU A 94 -19.71 -6.14 -8.76
N ALA A 95 -18.62 -6.87 -9.02
CA ALA A 95 -18.69 -8.18 -9.64
C ALA A 95 -19.45 -9.21 -8.79
N ILE A 96 -19.33 -9.18 -7.46
CA ILE A 96 -20.13 -10.03 -6.55
C ILE A 96 -21.63 -9.75 -6.72
N LYS A 97 -22.02 -8.49 -6.83
CA LYS A 97 -23.44 -8.13 -7.07
C LYS A 97 -23.94 -8.61 -8.44
N ASP A 98 -23.05 -8.59 -9.44
CA ASP A 98 -23.38 -8.97 -10.82
C ASP A 98 -23.43 -10.49 -11.03
N LEU A 99 -23.06 -11.32 -10.03
CA LEU A 99 -23.14 -12.77 -10.09
C LEU A 99 -24.59 -13.29 -10.23
N GLY A 100 -25.59 -12.50 -9.84
CA GLY A 100 -27.01 -12.91 -9.88
C GLY A 100 -27.38 -14.04 -8.92
N ILE A 101 -26.55 -14.28 -7.89
CA ILE A 101 -26.81 -15.27 -6.83
C ILE A 101 -27.42 -14.61 -5.60
N ASP A 102 -28.09 -15.39 -4.76
CA ASP A 102 -28.59 -14.89 -3.49
C ASP A 102 -27.44 -14.72 -2.47
N THR A 103 -27.11 -13.46 -2.18
CA THR A 103 -26.08 -13.11 -1.18
C THR A 103 -26.67 -12.72 0.18
N SER A 104 -27.97 -12.91 0.40
CA SER A 104 -28.68 -12.47 1.62
C SER A 104 -28.17 -13.16 2.89
N VAL A 105 -27.70 -14.40 2.77
CA VAL A 105 -27.13 -15.21 3.87
C VAL A 105 -25.64 -15.00 4.07
N THR A 106 -24.95 -14.41 3.09
CA THR A 106 -23.51 -14.17 3.14
C THR A 106 -23.19 -12.96 4.03
N LYS A 107 -22.17 -13.09 4.88
CA LYS A 107 -21.61 -12.01 5.69
C LYS A 107 -20.25 -11.62 5.12
N TYR A 108 -20.06 -10.32 4.95
CA TYR A 108 -18.83 -9.75 4.39
C TYR A 108 -17.98 -9.13 5.48
N VAL A 109 -16.73 -9.56 5.60
CA VAL A 109 -15.80 -9.14 6.64
C VAL A 109 -14.86 -8.08 6.09
N PRO A 110 -14.98 -6.81 6.50
CA PRO A 110 -14.14 -5.73 6.01
C PRO A 110 -12.73 -5.78 6.61
N THR A 111 -11.76 -5.27 5.87
CA THR A 111 -10.38 -5.07 6.35
C THR A 111 -10.11 -3.64 6.85
N GLY A 112 -11.13 -2.83 7.01
CA GLY A 112 -11.06 -1.47 7.52
C GLY A 112 -12.35 -0.68 7.29
N SER A 113 -12.39 0.53 7.79
CA SER A 113 -13.57 1.43 7.72
C SER A 113 -14.02 1.67 6.27
N GLN A 114 -13.08 1.84 5.35
CA GLN A 114 -13.36 2.08 3.94
C GLN A 114 -14.07 0.88 3.27
N SER A 115 -13.56 -0.33 3.48
CA SER A 115 -14.18 -1.54 2.93
C SER A 115 -15.54 -1.83 3.58
N LYS A 116 -15.71 -1.54 4.88
CA LYS A 116 -17.01 -1.62 5.55
C LYS A 116 -18.05 -0.71 4.91
N GLN A 117 -17.68 0.54 4.64
CA GLN A 117 -18.55 1.48 3.97
C GLN A 117 -18.89 1.03 2.54
N LEU A 118 -17.92 0.46 1.82
CA LEU A 118 -18.13 -0.11 0.48
C LEU A 118 -19.15 -1.25 0.50
N ILE A 119 -19.00 -2.22 1.41
CA ILE A 119 -19.92 -3.35 1.58
C ILE A 119 -21.35 -2.85 1.84
N VAL A 120 -21.50 -1.96 2.81
CA VAL A 120 -22.84 -1.42 3.20
C VAL A 120 -23.48 -0.62 2.07
N SER A 121 -22.72 0.25 1.38
CA SER A 121 -23.24 1.03 0.25
C SER A 121 -23.60 0.17 -0.96
N ALA A 122 -23.02 -1.01 -1.09
CA ALA A 122 -23.39 -2.02 -2.08
C ALA A 122 -24.68 -2.79 -1.73
N GLY A 123 -25.23 -2.59 -0.53
CA GLY A 123 -26.40 -3.33 -0.04
C GLY A 123 -26.07 -4.73 0.50
N LEU A 124 -24.79 -5.02 0.74
CA LEU A 124 -24.32 -6.28 1.29
C LEU A 124 -24.27 -6.22 2.84
N THR A 125 -24.30 -7.37 3.50
CA THR A 125 -24.31 -7.44 4.98
C THR A 125 -22.88 -7.52 5.51
N ALA A 126 -22.40 -6.42 6.11
CA ALA A 126 -21.11 -6.40 6.79
C ALA A 126 -21.18 -7.04 8.19
N ILE A 127 -20.09 -7.72 8.59
CA ILE A 127 -19.84 -8.17 9.96
C ILE A 127 -18.38 -7.85 10.31
N ASP A 128 -18.15 -7.21 11.46
CA ASP A 128 -16.79 -6.90 11.90
C ASP A 128 -16.04 -8.19 12.29
N PHE A 129 -14.72 -8.17 12.11
CA PHE A 129 -13.90 -9.37 12.34
C PHE A 129 -14.01 -9.89 13.78
N ASP A 130 -14.05 -9.00 14.75
CA ASP A 130 -14.20 -9.31 16.19
C ASP A 130 -15.63 -9.73 16.59
N ALA A 131 -16.61 -9.52 15.70
CA ALA A 131 -17.98 -10.00 15.88
C ALA A 131 -18.22 -11.40 15.27
N LEU A 132 -17.21 -11.99 14.62
CA LEU A 132 -17.33 -13.34 14.06
C LEU A 132 -17.53 -14.38 15.18
N PRO A 133 -18.41 -15.38 14.98
CA PRO A 133 -18.49 -16.53 15.89
C PRO A 133 -17.13 -17.21 16.05
N GLN A 134 -16.84 -17.67 17.28
CA GLN A 134 -15.57 -18.35 17.55
C GLN A 134 -15.38 -19.55 16.61
N GLY A 135 -14.17 -19.68 16.05
CA GLY A 135 -13.82 -20.75 15.11
C GLY A 135 -14.36 -20.54 13.68
N THR A 136 -14.97 -19.39 13.38
CA THR A 136 -15.39 -19.07 12.02
C THR A 136 -14.17 -19.01 11.09
N VAL A 137 -14.26 -19.73 9.97
CA VAL A 137 -13.31 -19.66 8.87
C VAL A 137 -13.99 -18.96 7.69
N LEU A 138 -13.34 -17.99 7.08
CA LEU A 138 -13.85 -17.33 5.89
C LEU A 138 -13.69 -18.26 4.69
N ASP A 139 -14.70 -18.31 3.83
CA ASP A 139 -14.65 -19.16 2.65
C ASP A 139 -13.62 -18.65 1.65
N ILE A 140 -13.48 -17.32 1.53
CA ILE A 140 -12.52 -16.66 0.67
C ILE A 140 -12.28 -15.22 1.16
N ALA A 141 -11.11 -14.66 0.83
CA ALA A 141 -10.83 -13.24 0.97
C ALA A 141 -10.31 -12.66 -0.36
N PHE A 142 -10.81 -11.49 -0.74
CA PHE A 142 -10.32 -10.70 -1.87
C PHE A 142 -9.68 -9.41 -1.37
N ASP A 143 -8.45 -9.11 -1.77
CA ASP A 143 -7.81 -7.86 -1.42
C ASP A 143 -6.86 -7.36 -2.52
N GLY A 144 -6.47 -6.09 -2.46
CA GLY A 144 -5.48 -5.49 -3.33
C GLY A 144 -4.06 -5.64 -2.81
N ALA A 145 -3.10 -5.12 -3.57
CA ALA A 145 -1.71 -5.00 -3.16
C ALA A 145 -1.10 -3.68 -3.66
N ASP A 146 -0.08 -3.21 -2.95
CA ASP A 146 0.74 -2.08 -3.38
C ASP A 146 1.83 -2.52 -4.36
N GLU A 147 2.37 -3.72 -4.18
CA GLU A 147 3.31 -4.39 -5.09
C GLU A 147 3.18 -5.91 -4.96
N VAL A 148 3.46 -6.65 -6.04
CA VAL A 148 3.40 -8.12 -6.11
C VAL A 148 4.62 -8.60 -6.87
N ASP A 149 5.39 -9.55 -6.31
CA ASP A 149 6.55 -10.15 -6.98
C ASP A 149 6.21 -11.43 -7.77
N ASP A 150 7.24 -12.01 -8.41
CA ASP A 150 7.09 -13.22 -9.23
C ASP A 150 6.70 -14.47 -8.40
N GLU A 151 6.97 -14.46 -7.10
CA GLU A 151 6.60 -15.55 -6.17
C GLU A 151 5.27 -15.31 -5.45
N LEU A 152 4.51 -14.27 -5.83
CA LEU A 152 3.28 -13.84 -5.17
C LEU A 152 3.46 -13.37 -3.72
N ASN A 153 4.64 -12.88 -3.36
CA ASN A 153 4.76 -12.09 -2.16
C ASN A 153 4.21 -10.68 -2.44
N LEU A 154 3.58 -10.07 -1.43
CA LEU A 154 2.93 -8.77 -1.59
C LEU A 154 3.53 -7.74 -0.64
N ILE A 155 3.54 -6.47 -1.07
CA ILE A 155 3.53 -5.33 -0.17
C ILE A 155 2.09 -4.80 -0.09
N LYS A 156 1.62 -4.60 1.14
CA LYS A 156 0.32 -4.03 1.48
C LYS A 156 0.46 -3.00 2.59
N GLY A 157 -0.59 -2.24 2.85
CA GLY A 157 -0.61 -1.23 3.90
C GLY A 157 -0.41 0.21 3.41
N GLY A 158 -0.42 0.46 2.10
CA GLY A 158 -0.49 1.81 1.54
C GLY A 158 -1.71 2.59 2.06
N GLY A 159 -2.83 1.89 2.30
CA GLY A 159 -4.07 2.40 2.89
C GLY A 159 -4.13 2.40 4.42
N ALA A 160 -3.06 2.01 5.13
CA ALA A 160 -2.98 1.92 6.59
C ALA A 160 -3.96 0.94 7.25
N CYS A 161 -4.26 -0.18 6.59
CA CYS A 161 -5.16 -1.24 7.09
C CYS A 161 -4.46 -2.60 7.21
N LEU A 162 -3.12 -2.65 7.11
CA LEU A 162 -2.34 -3.88 6.91
C LEU A 162 -2.58 -4.97 7.97
N PHE A 163 -2.75 -4.61 9.23
CA PHE A 163 -3.00 -5.59 10.29
C PHE A 163 -4.34 -6.29 10.09
N GLN A 164 -5.40 -5.52 9.88
CA GLN A 164 -6.73 -6.06 9.64
C GLN A 164 -6.81 -6.83 8.31
N GLU A 165 -6.14 -6.36 7.26
CA GLU A 165 -5.98 -7.09 5.99
C GLU A 165 -5.32 -8.46 6.22
N LYS A 166 -4.27 -8.51 7.06
CA LYS A 166 -3.55 -9.75 7.34
C LYS A 166 -4.37 -10.75 8.13
N ILE A 167 -5.05 -10.33 9.20
CA ILE A 167 -5.86 -11.26 9.99
C ILE A 167 -7.05 -11.80 9.19
N VAL A 168 -7.64 -11.01 8.29
CA VAL A 168 -8.70 -11.47 7.38
C VAL A 168 -8.16 -12.51 6.39
N ALA A 169 -6.98 -12.28 5.79
CA ALA A 169 -6.34 -13.26 4.90
C ALA A 169 -6.00 -14.57 5.64
N LEU A 170 -5.42 -14.48 6.85
CA LEU A 170 -5.07 -15.63 7.69
C LEU A 170 -6.30 -16.43 8.18
N GLN A 171 -7.48 -15.82 8.19
CA GLN A 171 -8.73 -16.47 8.57
C GLN A 171 -9.50 -17.06 7.39
N ALA A 172 -9.02 -16.85 6.15
CA ALA A 172 -9.67 -17.31 4.93
C ALA A 172 -9.07 -18.63 4.41
N LYS A 173 -9.91 -19.55 3.91
CA LYS A 173 -9.45 -20.78 3.21
C LYS A 173 -8.59 -20.44 2.01
N GLU A 174 -8.97 -19.40 1.26
CA GLU A 174 -8.23 -18.88 0.10
C GLU A 174 -8.14 -17.36 0.18
N PHE A 175 -7.00 -16.83 -0.17
CA PHE A 175 -6.80 -15.39 -0.38
C PHE A 175 -6.50 -15.13 -1.85
N ILE A 176 -7.24 -14.21 -2.48
CA ILE A 176 -7.10 -13.79 -3.87
C ILE A 176 -6.64 -12.33 -3.91
N CYS A 177 -5.53 -12.08 -4.59
CA CYS A 177 -5.06 -10.72 -4.84
C CYS A 177 -5.65 -10.18 -6.15
N VAL A 178 -6.14 -8.93 -6.13
CA VAL A 178 -6.65 -8.25 -7.32
C VAL A 178 -5.98 -6.88 -7.47
N ALA A 179 -5.31 -6.66 -8.60
CA ALA A 179 -4.52 -5.46 -8.81
C ALA A 179 -4.55 -5.00 -10.29
N ASP A 180 -3.96 -3.87 -10.58
CA ASP A 180 -3.61 -3.49 -11.95
C ASP A 180 -2.14 -3.83 -12.27
N SER A 181 -1.80 -3.86 -13.55
CA SER A 181 -0.48 -4.29 -14.04
C SER A 181 0.70 -3.49 -13.48
N ARG A 182 0.49 -2.27 -13.01
CA ARG A 182 1.55 -1.43 -12.42
C ARG A 182 2.08 -2.00 -11.10
N LYS A 183 1.31 -2.88 -10.45
CA LYS A 183 1.68 -3.53 -9.19
C LYS A 183 2.55 -4.78 -9.39
N LEU A 184 2.61 -5.28 -10.61
CA LEU A 184 3.35 -6.48 -10.95
C LEU A 184 4.83 -6.17 -11.17
N GLN A 185 5.69 -6.78 -10.38
CA GLN A 185 7.14 -6.62 -10.43
C GLN A 185 7.83 -8.00 -10.35
N SER A 186 9.11 -8.07 -10.68
CA SER A 186 9.90 -9.30 -10.49
C SER A 186 10.30 -9.50 -9.02
N ARG A 187 10.48 -8.42 -8.27
CA ARG A 187 10.86 -8.40 -6.84
C ARG A 187 10.13 -7.29 -6.13
N LEU A 188 9.89 -7.46 -4.83
CA LEU A 188 9.35 -6.40 -3.98
C LEU A 188 10.35 -5.25 -3.81
N LEU A 189 9.84 -4.05 -3.58
CA LEU A 189 10.57 -2.78 -3.50
C LEU A 189 11.32 -2.42 -4.80
N SER A 190 10.78 -2.86 -5.94
CA SER A 190 11.28 -2.46 -7.25
C SER A 190 10.62 -1.15 -7.74
N ASN A 191 9.34 -0.98 -7.48
CA ASN A 191 8.56 0.19 -7.86
C ASN A 191 7.90 0.87 -6.66
N TRP A 192 7.49 0.09 -5.65
CA TRP A 192 7.00 0.61 -4.37
C TRP A 192 8.18 0.98 -3.46
N LYS A 193 8.06 2.06 -2.68
CA LYS A 193 9.24 2.71 -2.07
C LYS A 193 9.59 2.22 -0.67
N TYR A 194 8.65 1.61 0.04
CA TYR A 194 8.83 1.28 1.47
C TYR A 194 7.94 0.11 1.88
N ILE A 195 8.27 -0.49 3.00
CA ILE A 195 7.43 -1.47 3.69
C ILE A 195 6.62 -0.72 4.75
N PRO A 196 5.27 -0.70 4.66
CA PRO A 196 4.44 -0.21 5.75
C PRO A 196 4.50 -1.16 6.96
N ILE A 197 4.66 -0.61 8.15
CA ILE A 197 4.77 -1.38 9.40
C ILE A 197 3.83 -0.75 10.42
N GLU A 198 2.94 -1.53 11.01
CA GLU A 198 2.03 -1.07 12.05
C GLU A 198 2.68 -1.22 13.42
N VAL A 199 2.76 -0.12 14.18
CA VAL A 199 3.54 -0.06 15.41
C VAL A 199 2.78 0.61 16.54
N ALA A 200 3.02 0.15 17.76
CA ALA A 200 2.52 0.83 18.97
C ALA A 200 3.10 2.25 19.06
N PRO A 201 2.28 3.31 19.25
CA PRO A 201 2.74 4.68 19.28
C PRO A 201 3.91 4.95 20.24
N ILE A 202 3.86 4.35 21.42
CA ILE A 202 4.90 4.50 22.46
C ILE A 202 6.25 3.87 22.03
N ALA A 203 6.23 2.90 21.10
CA ALA A 203 7.43 2.22 20.63
C ALA A 203 8.03 2.82 19.37
N ALA A 204 7.37 3.81 18.73
CA ALA A 204 7.74 4.29 17.40
C ALA A 204 9.22 4.67 17.27
N ALA A 205 9.77 5.48 18.19
CA ALA A 205 11.18 5.87 18.16
C ALA A 205 12.15 4.69 18.25
N ARG A 206 11.84 3.70 19.10
CA ARG A 206 12.63 2.46 19.23
C ARG A 206 12.57 1.63 17.94
N VAL A 207 11.39 1.52 17.35
CA VAL A 207 11.18 0.77 16.10
C VAL A 207 11.96 1.42 14.95
N LEU A 208 11.92 2.75 14.81
CA LEU A 208 12.71 3.48 13.81
C LEU A 208 14.21 3.16 13.94
N THR A 209 14.77 3.21 15.16
CA THR A 209 16.17 2.85 15.41
C THR A 209 16.47 1.40 15.00
N ALA A 210 15.61 0.45 15.37
CA ALA A 210 15.79 -0.95 15.04
C ALA A 210 15.72 -1.20 13.52
N LEU A 211 14.82 -0.55 12.81
CA LEU A 211 14.70 -0.63 11.36
C LEU A 211 15.96 -0.08 10.65
N THR A 212 16.53 1.01 11.15
CA THR A 212 17.80 1.53 10.64
C THR A 212 18.93 0.52 10.82
N LEU A 213 18.99 -0.20 11.95
CA LEU A 213 19.97 -1.25 12.18
C LEU A 213 19.78 -2.48 11.27
N LEU A 214 18.55 -2.74 10.80
CA LEU A 214 18.26 -3.76 9.78
C LEU A 214 18.60 -3.29 8.36
N GLY A 215 19.02 -2.03 8.17
CA GLY A 215 19.40 -1.48 6.87
C GLY A 215 18.32 -0.65 6.17
N SER A 216 17.23 -0.27 6.88
CA SER A 216 16.27 0.68 6.34
C SER A 216 16.88 2.08 6.21
N ILE A 217 16.63 2.73 5.08
CA ILE A 217 17.15 4.07 4.77
C ILE A 217 16.08 5.10 5.12
N ASP A 218 16.31 5.84 6.23
CA ASP A 218 15.42 6.91 6.69
C ASP A 218 13.96 6.46 6.94
N PRO A 219 13.74 5.43 7.79
CA PRO A 219 12.38 5.02 8.14
C PRO A 219 11.66 6.13 8.89
N ALA A 220 10.40 6.37 8.59
CA ALA A 220 9.64 7.48 9.15
C ALA A 220 8.21 7.10 9.57
N VAL A 221 7.71 7.73 10.63
CA VAL A 221 6.28 7.63 10.96
C VAL A 221 5.47 8.34 9.88
N ARG A 222 4.46 7.65 9.34
CA ARG A 222 3.56 8.22 8.33
C ARG A 222 2.71 9.32 8.94
N MET A 223 2.70 10.48 8.29
CA MET A 223 1.89 11.63 8.70
C MET A 223 0.56 11.66 7.95
N GLN A 224 -0.43 12.35 8.52
CA GLN A 224 -1.70 12.59 7.85
C GLN A 224 -1.47 13.44 6.59
N PRO A 225 -2.18 13.16 5.48
CA PRO A 225 -2.02 13.91 4.23
C PRO A 225 -2.22 15.42 4.40
N ASP A 226 -3.23 15.81 5.18
CA ASP A 226 -3.64 17.20 5.37
C ASP A 226 -3.01 17.87 6.62
N ALA A 227 -2.26 17.11 7.43
CA ALA A 227 -1.64 17.60 8.67
C ALA A 227 -0.25 16.98 8.86
N LYS A 228 0.76 17.54 8.17
CA LYS A 228 2.13 17.01 8.09
C LYS A 228 2.87 16.85 9.42
N THR A 229 2.34 17.37 10.52
CA THR A 229 2.88 17.26 11.88
C THR A 229 2.10 16.28 12.76
N VAL A 230 1.02 15.70 12.23
CA VAL A 230 0.17 14.76 12.98
C VAL A 230 0.37 13.36 12.43
N PRO A 231 0.83 12.40 13.25
CA PRO A 231 0.93 11.00 12.83
C PRO A 231 -0.42 10.43 12.38
N LEU A 232 -0.40 9.69 11.28
CA LEU A 232 -1.55 8.92 10.84
C LEU A 232 -1.80 7.79 11.85
N ARG A 233 -3.07 7.57 12.17
CA ARG A 233 -3.51 6.45 13.03
C ARG A 233 -4.34 5.48 12.21
N THR A 234 -4.09 4.20 12.43
CA THR A 234 -4.92 3.10 11.90
C THR A 234 -6.26 3.03 12.63
N ASP A 235 -7.21 2.26 12.11
CA ASP A 235 -8.49 2.00 12.76
C ASP A 235 -8.32 1.40 14.17
N GLN A 236 -7.22 0.68 14.43
CA GLN A 236 -6.84 0.14 15.74
C GLN A 236 -6.02 1.10 16.59
N ASN A 237 -5.90 2.38 16.16
CA ASN A 237 -5.22 3.45 16.87
C ASN A 237 -3.69 3.30 16.97
N PHE A 238 -3.06 2.50 16.08
CA PHE A 238 -1.62 2.36 15.96
C PHE A 238 -1.04 3.39 14.97
N TYR A 239 0.29 3.53 14.92
CA TYR A 239 0.99 4.29 13.89
C TYR A 239 1.42 3.39 12.73
N ILE A 240 1.61 3.99 11.56
CA ILE A 240 2.32 3.36 10.44
C ILE A 240 3.73 3.96 10.37
N VAL A 241 4.72 3.10 10.30
CA VAL A 241 6.08 3.44 9.92
C VAL A 241 6.29 2.99 8.47
N ASP A 242 6.72 3.90 7.61
CA ASP A 242 7.16 3.61 6.25
C ASP A 242 8.67 3.38 6.27
N ALA A 243 9.10 2.16 5.96
CA ALA A 243 10.50 1.74 6.04
C ALA A 243 11.06 1.39 4.65
N PRO A 244 11.85 2.29 4.02
CA PRO A 244 12.53 2.00 2.76
C PRO A 244 13.67 0.99 2.95
N PHE A 245 13.71 -0.03 2.08
CA PHE A 245 14.82 -0.98 1.97
C PHE A 245 15.24 -1.11 0.51
N ALA A 246 16.36 -1.77 0.26
CA ALA A 246 16.72 -2.24 -1.07
C ALA A 246 15.69 -3.26 -1.60
N SER A 247 15.65 -3.45 -2.92
CA SER A 247 14.80 -4.48 -3.53
C SER A 247 15.12 -5.85 -2.91
N LEU A 248 14.05 -6.59 -2.56
CA LEU A 248 14.17 -7.83 -1.82
C LEU A 248 14.48 -9.01 -2.75
N LEU A 249 15.25 -9.95 -2.25
CA LEU A 249 15.49 -11.23 -2.92
C LEU A 249 14.28 -12.14 -2.76
N THR A 250 14.00 -12.92 -3.79
CA THR A 250 13.04 -14.02 -3.76
C THR A 250 13.69 -15.30 -3.20
N LYS A 251 12.90 -16.32 -2.88
CA LYS A 251 13.44 -17.65 -2.53
C LYS A 251 14.25 -18.25 -3.68
N ALA A 252 13.83 -18.00 -4.93
CA ALA A 252 14.59 -18.45 -6.10
C ALA A 252 15.99 -17.84 -6.17
N ASP A 253 16.15 -16.56 -5.81
CA ASP A 253 17.45 -15.89 -5.74
C ASP A 253 18.37 -16.56 -4.71
N VAL A 254 17.82 -16.91 -3.54
CA VAL A 254 18.60 -17.58 -2.47
C VAL A 254 18.98 -19.00 -2.88
N LEU A 255 18.09 -19.73 -3.57
CA LEU A 255 18.36 -21.07 -4.07
C LEU A 255 19.52 -21.13 -5.08
N ILE A 256 19.75 -20.06 -5.83
CA ILE A 256 20.87 -19.92 -6.76
C ILE A 256 22.11 -19.29 -6.11
N GLY A 257 22.13 -19.15 -4.78
CA GLY A 257 23.30 -18.81 -3.98
C GLY A 257 23.44 -17.34 -3.57
N GLN A 258 22.39 -16.50 -3.71
CA GLN A 258 22.43 -15.14 -3.16
C GLN A 258 22.21 -15.16 -1.65
N ASP A 259 22.93 -14.31 -0.91
CA ASP A 259 22.80 -14.19 0.55
C ASP A 259 21.65 -13.22 0.90
N GLY A 260 20.50 -13.76 1.29
CA GLY A 260 19.33 -13.02 1.73
C GLY A 260 19.19 -12.85 3.25
N SER A 261 20.28 -13.06 4.01
CA SER A 261 20.26 -13.04 5.49
C SER A 261 20.23 -11.65 6.13
N GLY A 262 20.24 -10.59 5.33
CA GLY A 262 20.34 -9.20 5.80
C GLY A 262 21.77 -8.70 5.92
N LYS A 263 22.76 -9.51 5.61
CA LYS A 263 24.15 -9.09 5.55
C LYS A 263 24.30 -8.00 4.48
N ALA A 264 24.96 -6.91 4.84
CA ALA A 264 25.10 -5.72 4.00
C ALA A 264 23.75 -5.10 3.54
N GLY A 265 22.66 -5.32 4.27
CA GLY A 265 21.34 -4.78 3.97
C GLY A 265 20.59 -5.52 2.84
N VAL A 266 21.08 -6.67 2.39
CA VAL A 266 20.43 -7.50 1.38
C VAL A 266 19.57 -8.56 2.07
N TRP A 267 18.27 -8.53 1.81
CA TRP A 267 17.28 -9.36 2.48
C TRP A 267 16.45 -10.20 1.50
N GLU A 268 16.19 -11.45 1.89
CA GLU A 268 15.07 -12.22 1.33
C GLU A 268 13.76 -11.77 1.98
N VAL A 269 12.66 -11.88 1.25
CA VAL A 269 11.34 -11.36 1.63
C VAL A 269 10.89 -11.83 3.01
N GLU A 270 10.91 -13.15 3.24
CA GLU A 270 10.41 -13.74 4.48
C GLU A 270 11.36 -13.50 5.65
N ALA A 271 12.67 -13.54 5.39
CA ALA A 271 13.69 -13.25 6.40
C ALA A 271 13.56 -11.82 6.94
N LEU A 272 13.35 -10.82 6.06
CA LEU A 272 13.12 -9.44 6.50
C LEU A 272 11.80 -9.30 7.25
N SER A 273 10.72 -9.90 6.73
CA SER A 273 9.42 -9.86 7.39
C SER A 273 9.49 -10.38 8.82
N GLN A 274 10.17 -11.50 9.04
CA GLN A 274 10.37 -12.09 10.37
C GLN A 274 11.26 -11.21 11.25
N ALA A 275 12.37 -10.69 10.74
CA ALA A 275 13.26 -9.81 11.49
C ALA A 275 12.53 -8.54 11.98
N ILE A 276 11.71 -7.91 11.14
CA ILE A 276 10.91 -6.75 11.51
C ILE A 276 9.85 -7.14 12.54
N LYS A 277 9.15 -8.26 12.34
CA LYS A 277 8.07 -8.72 13.24
C LYS A 277 8.57 -8.98 14.67
N GLN A 278 9.83 -9.34 14.85
CA GLN A 278 10.43 -9.58 16.17
C GLN A 278 10.79 -8.29 16.93
N ILE A 279 10.72 -7.11 16.30
CA ILE A 279 11.01 -5.84 16.97
C ILE A 279 9.90 -5.54 17.99
N PRO A 280 10.21 -5.40 19.30
CA PRO A 280 9.20 -5.04 20.31
C PRO A 280 8.52 -3.72 19.98
N GLY A 281 7.18 -3.77 19.88
CA GLY A 281 6.35 -2.63 19.50
C GLY A 281 5.82 -2.70 18.06
N VAL A 282 6.28 -3.61 17.22
CA VAL A 282 5.68 -3.92 15.92
C VAL A 282 4.43 -4.76 16.13
N LEU A 283 3.29 -4.27 15.66
CA LEU A 283 2.04 -5.02 15.62
C LEU A 283 2.05 -5.98 14.41
N ASP A 284 2.27 -5.43 13.19
CA ASP A 284 2.45 -6.27 12.01
C ASP A 284 3.24 -5.54 10.89
N VAL A 285 3.61 -6.31 9.86
CA VAL A 285 4.47 -5.93 8.74
C VAL A 285 3.67 -5.99 7.45
N GLY A 286 3.81 -5.00 6.59
CA GLY A 286 3.13 -4.93 5.29
C GLY A 286 3.70 -5.87 4.23
N ILE A 287 4.49 -6.86 4.61
CA ILE A 287 4.89 -7.99 3.76
C ILE A 287 3.91 -9.14 3.98
N PHE A 288 3.32 -9.65 2.91
CA PHE A 288 2.46 -10.82 2.89
C PHE A 288 3.16 -11.91 2.09
N SER A 289 3.68 -12.91 2.78
CA SER A 289 4.53 -13.98 2.23
C SER A 289 4.28 -15.31 2.95
N GLY A 290 5.08 -16.33 2.69
CA GLY A 290 5.02 -17.62 3.36
C GLY A 290 4.00 -18.55 2.71
N LEU A 291 3.03 -19.05 3.47
CA LEU A 291 2.09 -20.07 3.02
C LEU A 291 0.82 -19.46 2.41
N THR A 292 0.28 -20.14 1.40
CA THR A 292 -1.11 -19.96 0.95
C THR A 292 -2.08 -20.64 1.91
N GLY A 293 -3.39 -20.32 1.80
CA GLY A 293 -4.42 -20.97 2.62
C GLY A 293 -4.39 -22.50 2.55
N PRO A 294 -4.45 -23.13 1.35
CA PRO A 294 -4.36 -24.57 1.22
C PRO A 294 -3.08 -25.19 1.79
N GLN A 295 -1.93 -24.53 1.63
CA GLN A 295 -0.67 -25.01 2.21
C GLN A 295 -0.70 -24.95 3.76
N ALA A 296 -1.25 -23.86 4.33
CA ALA A 296 -1.42 -23.75 5.77
C ALA A 296 -2.39 -24.81 6.32
N GLN A 297 -3.50 -25.07 5.63
CA GLN A 297 -4.47 -26.11 6.00
C GLN A 297 -3.87 -27.52 5.97
N ALA A 298 -2.99 -27.80 5.01
CA ALA A 298 -2.27 -29.09 4.94
C ALA A 298 -1.34 -29.29 6.16
N LEU A 299 -0.95 -28.21 6.84
CA LEU A 299 -0.16 -28.23 8.07
C LEU A 299 -1.01 -28.06 9.37
N GLY A 300 -2.34 -28.13 9.25
CA GLY A 300 -3.26 -28.01 10.39
C GLY A 300 -3.61 -26.57 10.76
N GLY A 301 -3.24 -25.57 9.95
CA GLY A 301 -3.64 -24.17 10.08
C GLY A 301 -5.00 -23.88 9.44
N ILE A 302 -5.37 -22.60 9.39
CA ILE A 302 -6.65 -22.14 8.83
C ILE A 302 -6.44 -21.55 7.44
N GLY A 303 -5.69 -20.47 7.34
CA GLY A 303 -5.44 -19.71 6.13
C GLY A 303 -4.01 -19.22 6.04
N GLY A 304 -3.67 -18.57 4.93
CA GLY A 304 -2.34 -18.04 4.65
C GLY A 304 -2.38 -16.59 4.19
N GLN A 305 -1.32 -15.86 4.45
CA GLN A 305 -1.20 -14.47 4.02
C GLN A 305 -0.68 -14.32 2.58
N LYS A 306 -0.23 -15.41 1.95
CA LYS A 306 0.17 -15.44 0.55
C LYS A 306 -1.06 -15.80 -0.30
N PRO A 307 -1.38 -15.07 -1.39
CA PRO A 307 -2.54 -15.39 -2.21
C PRO A 307 -2.32 -16.69 -2.99
N VAL A 308 -3.40 -17.45 -3.21
CA VAL A 308 -3.39 -18.61 -4.11
C VAL A 308 -3.35 -18.20 -5.58
N ALA A 309 -3.87 -17.00 -5.87
CA ALA A 309 -3.84 -16.41 -7.21
C ALA A 309 -3.84 -14.88 -7.12
N ALA A 310 -3.21 -14.24 -8.10
CA ALA A 310 -3.25 -12.80 -8.28
C ALA A 310 -3.72 -12.47 -9.71
N TYR A 311 -4.71 -11.57 -9.81
CA TYR A 311 -5.35 -11.12 -11.05
C TYR A 311 -4.90 -9.70 -11.35
N PHE A 312 -4.31 -9.48 -12.52
CA PHE A 312 -3.80 -8.19 -12.94
C PHE A 312 -4.55 -7.70 -14.17
N GLY A 313 -5.24 -6.58 -14.05
CA GLY A 313 -5.83 -5.89 -15.18
C GLY A 313 -4.74 -5.23 -16.03
N MET A 314 -4.70 -5.57 -17.31
CA MET A 314 -3.70 -5.10 -18.26
C MET A 314 -4.21 -3.91 -19.05
N PRO A 315 -3.33 -3.00 -19.54
CA PRO A 315 -3.74 -1.81 -20.29
C PRO A 315 -4.48 -2.08 -21.60
N ASP A 316 -4.33 -3.27 -22.16
CA ASP A 316 -5.01 -3.73 -23.37
C ASP A 316 -6.40 -4.34 -23.10
N GLY A 317 -6.86 -4.30 -21.84
CA GLY A 317 -8.14 -4.87 -21.39
C GLY A 317 -8.09 -6.36 -21.07
N SER A 318 -6.97 -7.04 -21.30
CA SER A 318 -6.78 -8.43 -20.89
C SER A 318 -6.55 -8.56 -19.38
N VAL A 319 -6.66 -9.77 -18.85
CA VAL A 319 -6.34 -10.11 -17.46
C VAL A 319 -5.21 -11.11 -17.43
N SER A 320 -4.10 -10.73 -16.81
CA SER A 320 -3.00 -11.64 -16.50
C SER A 320 -3.25 -12.30 -15.15
N VAL A 321 -3.10 -13.63 -15.08
CA VAL A 321 -3.30 -14.39 -13.84
C VAL A 321 -2.01 -15.11 -13.47
N ARG A 322 -1.57 -14.91 -12.24
CA ARG A 322 -0.49 -15.70 -11.62
C ARG A 322 -1.07 -16.57 -10.52
N LYS A 323 -0.61 -17.83 -10.44
CA LYS A 323 -1.02 -18.78 -9.41
C LYS A 323 0.17 -19.16 -8.57
N ALA A 324 -0.05 -19.32 -7.26
CA ALA A 324 0.97 -19.89 -6.39
C ALA A 324 1.29 -21.33 -6.82
N ALA A 325 2.52 -21.74 -6.58
CA ALA A 325 2.88 -23.15 -6.70
C ALA A 325 2.06 -23.97 -5.68
N PRO A 326 1.62 -25.19 -6.05
CA PRO A 326 0.82 -26.07 -5.21
C PRO A 326 1.53 -26.48 -3.90
#